data_51cb1973e39956d37c49b4ec87b69d44
#
_entry.id   51cb1973e39956d37c49b4ec87b69d44
#
_cell.length_a   1.000
_cell.length_b   1.000
_cell.length_c   1.000
_cell.angle_alpha   90.00
_cell.angle_beta   90.00
_cell.angle_gamma   90.00
#
_symmetry.space_group_name_H-M   'P 1'
#
loop_
_entity.id
_entity.type
_entity.pdbx_description
1 polymer ?
#
loop_
_entity_poly.entity_id
_entity_poly.type
_entity_poly.pdbx_seq_one_letter_code
_entity_poly.pdbx_strand_id
1 'polypeptide(L)'
;HRALRGVYGTELVASLFNAAVLENPLGLRAYFYEDTYHEVLQHSALMGAHVDRLILPGQRSIDIDGAVFQILDLPGHSPEHLGFVTPDGIAYLADLLLSRDQFSTAKLPYITCCELDFASKRRAATWDYTGYLLAHKGYTEQITELVEANLALWEEKLNVILGQLEGEKTMEECVAATAKALCLGGKSHFIRMSVGRSVRAMVQYLVDRGLVFGQTRDWTAYYRRA
;
A
#
# COMPACT_ATOMS: atom_id res chain seq x y z
N HIS A 1 -1.47 -12.86 14.80
CA HIS A 1 -0.50 -13.97 14.79
C HIS A 1 -0.17 -14.46 16.19
N ARG A 2 0.04 -13.59 17.22
CA ARG A 2 0.37 -14.03 18.60
C ARG A 2 -0.64 -15.02 19.18
N ALA A 3 -1.94 -14.73 18.99
CA ALA A 3 -2.99 -15.63 19.44
C ALA A 3 -2.93 -16.99 18.73
N LEU A 4 -2.78 -17.00 17.41
CA LEU A 4 -2.66 -18.22 16.62
C LEU A 4 -1.40 -19.01 17.00
N ARG A 5 -0.25 -18.32 17.14
CA ARG A 5 0.99 -18.98 17.58
C ARG A 5 0.85 -19.60 18.97
N GLY A 6 0.24 -18.87 19.93
CA GLY A 6 0.05 -19.35 21.29
C GLY A 6 -0.88 -20.56 21.41
N VAL A 7 -1.86 -20.69 20.52
CA VAL A 7 -2.85 -21.77 20.55
C VAL A 7 -2.44 -22.95 19.65
N TYR A 8 -1.90 -22.66 18.47
CA TYR A 8 -1.69 -23.66 17.40
C TYR A 8 -0.21 -23.85 17.01
N GLY A 9 0.72 -23.08 17.59
CA GLY A 9 2.14 -23.13 17.20
C GLY A 9 2.41 -22.68 15.78
N THR A 10 1.57 -21.79 15.20
CA THR A 10 1.70 -21.37 13.82
C THR A 10 2.99 -20.59 13.56
N GLU A 11 3.65 -20.85 12.43
CA GLU A 11 4.76 -20.05 11.91
C GLU A 11 4.24 -18.77 11.26
N LEU A 12 5.06 -17.72 11.33
CA LEU A 12 4.87 -16.48 10.57
C LEU A 12 5.86 -16.44 9.41
N VAL A 13 5.33 -16.33 8.22
CA VAL A 13 6.10 -16.17 6.98
C VAL A 13 5.93 -14.74 6.47
N ALA A 14 7.02 -14.07 6.12
CA ALA A 14 6.97 -12.71 5.61
C ALA A 14 8.06 -12.45 4.57
N SER A 15 7.88 -11.42 3.74
CA SER A 15 8.95 -10.91 2.90
C SER A 15 10.09 -10.32 3.74
N LEU A 16 11.27 -10.17 3.17
CA LEU A 16 12.45 -9.66 3.86
C LEU A 16 12.20 -8.27 4.46
N PHE A 17 11.59 -7.38 3.69
CA PHE A 17 11.24 -6.03 4.15
C PHE A 17 10.24 -6.07 5.31
N ASN A 18 9.17 -6.84 5.18
CA ASN A 18 8.16 -6.94 6.22
C ASN A 18 8.70 -7.59 7.49
N ALA A 19 9.58 -8.59 7.38
CA ALA A 19 10.26 -9.19 8.52
C ALA A 19 11.12 -8.17 9.27
N ALA A 20 11.92 -7.36 8.55
CA ALA A 20 12.73 -6.31 9.16
C ALA A 20 11.90 -5.28 9.93
N VAL A 21 10.71 -4.95 9.42
CA VAL A 21 9.77 -4.03 10.08
C VAL A 21 9.09 -4.67 11.29
N LEU A 22 8.67 -5.94 11.18
CA LEU A 22 7.96 -6.66 12.23
C LEU A 22 8.85 -7.00 13.42
N GLU A 23 10.09 -7.36 13.18
CA GLU A 23 11.03 -7.75 14.24
C GLU A 23 11.71 -6.56 14.93
N ASN A 24 11.71 -5.38 14.29
CA ASN A 24 12.42 -4.23 14.79
C ASN A 24 11.48 -3.02 15.00
N PRO A 25 11.22 -2.62 16.25
CA PRO A 25 10.43 -1.41 16.54
C PRO A 25 10.97 -0.14 15.89
N LEU A 26 12.29 -0.01 15.73
CA LEU A 26 12.90 1.11 15.02
C LEU A 26 12.63 1.06 13.51
N GLY A 27 12.52 -0.15 12.94
CA GLY A 27 12.07 -0.36 11.57
C GLY A 27 10.63 0.13 11.36
N LEU A 28 9.74 -0.18 12.29
CA LEU A 28 8.38 0.36 12.32
C LEU A 28 8.38 1.89 12.34
N ARG A 29 9.20 2.50 13.20
CA ARG A 29 9.33 3.95 13.27
C ARG A 29 9.83 4.55 11.96
N ALA A 30 10.90 4.00 11.41
CA ALA A 30 11.49 4.51 10.17
C ALA A 30 10.52 4.39 8.99
N TYR A 31 9.73 3.33 8.94
CA TYR A 31 8.81 3.08 7.85
C TYR A 31 7.44 3.76 8.03
N PHE A 32 6.83 3.64 9.20
CA PHE A 32 5.46 4.09 9.39
C PHE A 32 5.32 5.47 10.03
N TYR A 33 6.27 5.91 10.89
CA TYR A 33 5.94 6.96 11.84
C TYR A 33 6.98 8.07 11.98
N GLU A 34 6.46 9.28 11.97
CA GLU A 34 7.06 10.46 12.59
C GLU A 34 6.71 10.55 14.09
N ASP A 35 6.24 9.48 14.70
CA ASP A 35 5.85 9.43 16.11
C ASP A 35 7.06 9.50 17.04
N THR A 36 6.80 9.84 18.30
CA THR A 36 7.83 9.79 19.34
C THR A 36 8.28 8.34 19.55
N TYR A 37 9.51 8.17 20.00
CA TYR A 37 10.04 6.84 20.30
C TYR A 37 9.17 6.05 21.29
N HIS A 38 8.57 6.75 22.25
CA HIS A 38 7.69 6.14 23.25
C HIS A 38 6.40 5.58 22.63
N GLU A 39 5.75 6.33 21.75
CA GLU A 39 4.54 5.88 21.03
C GLU A 39 4.85 4.68 20.14
N VAL A 40 5.98 4.70 19.45
CA VAL A 40 6.43 3.57 18.62
C VAL A 40 6.63 2.32 19.47
N LEU A 41 7.23 2.41 20.64
CA LEU A 41 7.40 1.26 21.53
C LEU A 41 6.06 0.70 22.02
N GLN A 42 5.08 1.55 22.32
CA GLN A 42 3.74 1.11 22.70
C GLN A 42 3.03 0.37 21.55
N HIS A 43 3.09 0.92 20.33
CA HIS A 43 2.50 0.30 19.14
C HIS A 43 3.24 -0.97 18.71
N SER A 44 4.57 -0.99 18.80
CA SER A 44 5.37 -2.17 18.45
C SER A 44 5.09 -3.37 19.34
N ALA A 45 4.71 -3.14 20.60
CA ALA A 45 4.25 -4.20 21.47
C ALA A 45 3.02 -4.93 20.94
N LEU A 46 2.20 -4.28 20.13
CA LEU A 46 1.02 -4.87 19.48
C LEU A 46 1.32 -5.41 18.07
N MET A 47 2.18 -4.74 17.32
CA MET A 47 2.45 -5.02 15.90
C MET A 47 3.71 -5.87 15.68
N GLY A 48 4.69 -5.80 16.57
CA GLY A 48 5.93 -6.57 16.46
C GLY A 48 5.71 -8.08 16.52
N ALA A 49 6.45 -8.82 15.71
CA ALA A 49 6.36 -10.27 15.62
C ALA A 49 7.70 -10.89 15.22
N HIS A 50 7.99 -12.07 15.77
CA HIS A 50 9.07 -12.90 15.24
C HIS A 50 8.61 -13.57 13.94
N VAL A 51 9.45 -13.48 12.91
CA VAL A 51 9.23 -14.12 11.60
C VAL A 51 10.05 -15.40 11.52
N ASP A 52 9.38 -16.51 11.32
CA ASP A 52 10.02 -17.85 11.33
C ASP A 52 10.65 -18.18 9.97
N ARG A 53 10.01 -17.77 8.87
CA ARG A 53 10.49 -18.05 7.50
C ARG A 53 10.41 -16.81 6.64
N LEU A 54 11.45 -16.59 5.83
CA LEU A 54 11.52 -15.46 4.90
C LEU A 54 11.12 -15.88 3.50
N ILE A 55 10.36 -15.03 2.83
CA ILE A 55 10.20 -15.04 1.37
C ILE A 55 11.23 -14.07 0.80
N LEU A 56 12.16 -14.61 0.03
CA LEU A 56 13.24 -13.83 -0.57
C LEU A 56 12.80 -13.19 -1.90
N PRO A 57 13.41 -12.06 -2.29
CA PRO A 57 13.15 -11.44 -3.59
C PRO A 57 13.34 -12.44 -4.74
N GLY A 58 12.35 -12.52 -5.62
CA GLY A 58 12.35 -13.45 -6.75
C GLY A 58 11.91 -14.88 -6.44
N GLN A 59 11.64 -15.23 -5.20
CA GLN A 59 11.05 -16.51 -4.84
C GLN A 59 9.64 -16.63 -5.43
N ARG A 60 9.34 -17.74 -6.12
CA ARG A 60 8.10 -17.94 -6.88
C ARG A 60 7.07 -18.81 -6.18
N SER A 61 7.48 -19.56 -5.17
CA SER A 61 6.59 -20.46 -4.43
C SER A 61 7.11 -20.73 -3.04
N ILE A 62 6.22 -21.20 -2.18
CA ILE A 62 6.52 -21.68 -0.85
C ILE A 62 5.72 -22.96 -0.59
N ASP A 63 6.38 -23.97 -0.03
CA ASP A 63 5.73 -25.17 0.47
C ASP A 63 5.36 -24.97 1.95
N ILE A 64 4.11 -25.24 2.28
CA ILE A 64 3.58 -25.22 3.63
C ILE A 64 2.88 -26.56 3.85
N ASP A 65 3.50 -27.44 4.63
CA ASP A 65 2.98 -28.77 4.98
C ASP A 65 2.59 -29.63 3.75
N GLY A 66 3.38 -29.56 2.67
CA GLY A 66 3.14 -30.29 1.42
C GLY A 66 2.17 -29.59 0.47
N ALA A 67 1.60 -28.44 0.83
CA ALA A 67 0.81 -27.61 -0.06
C ALA A 67 1.69 -26.50 -0.65
N VAL A 68 1.81 -26.45 -1.98
CA VAL A 68 2.62 -25.45 -2.69
C VAL A 68 1.77 -24.24 -3.03
N PHE A 69 2.12 -23.09 -2.47
CA PHE A 69 1.54 -21.80 -2.79
C PHE A 69 2.45 -21.05 -3.76
N GLN A 70 1.90 -20.50 -4.86
CA GLN A 70 2.65 -19.57 -5.68
C GLN A 70 2.71 -18.21 -4.97
N ILE A 71 3.82 -17.49 -5.16
CA ILE A 71 4.00 -16.14 -4.62
C ILE A 71 3.75 -15.14 -5.75
N LEU A 72 2.89 -14.18 -5.50
CA LEU A 72 2.63 -13.04 -6.35
C LEU A 72 3.34 -11.81 -5.77
N ASP A 73 4.29 -11.27 -6.52
CA ASP A 73 4.97 -10.03 -6.17
C ASP A 73 4.10 -8.85 -6.61
N LEU A 74 3.62 -8.04 -5.66
CA LEU A 74 2.61 -6.99 -5.85
C LEU A 74 3.07 -5.63 -5.30
N PRO A 75 4.31 -5.16 -5.60
CA PRO A 75 4.82 -3.93 -5.01
C PRO A 75 3.96 -2.73 -5.38
N GLY A 76 3.92 -1.74 -4.48
CA GLY A 76 3.25 -0.45 -4.70
C GLY A 76 2.38 -0.01 -3.53
N HIS A 77 1.47 -0.85 -3.04
CA HIS A 77 0.79 -0.60 -1.76
C HIS A 77 1.81 -0.52 -0.61
N SER A 78 2.70 -1.48 -0.54
CA SER A 78 3.93 -1.46 0.28
C SER A 78 5.11 -1.97 -0.55
N PRO A 79 6.39 -1.78 -0.12
CA PRO A 79 7.56 -2.11 -0.93
C PRO A 79 7.59 -3.57 -1.39
N GLU A 80 7.46 -4.52 -0.51
CA GLU A 80 7.41 -5.96 -0.80
C GLU A 80 6.00 -6.51 -0.48
N HIS A 81 4.99 -5.90 -1.09
CA HIS A 81 3.62 -6.39 -0.98
C HIS A 81 3.48 -7.71 -1.74
N LEU A 82 2.93 -8.72 -1.09
CA LEU A 82 2.79 -10.06 -1.62
C LEU A 82 1.34 -10.52 -1.65
N GLY A 83 1.03 -11.30 -2.68
CA GLY A 83 -0.16 -12.14 -2.75
C GLY A 83 0.25 -13.62 -2.88
N PHE A 84 -0.72 -14.51 -2.85
CA PHE A 84 -0.49 -15.94 -2.94
C PHE A 84 -1.56 -16.61 -3.80
N VAL A 85 -1.17 -17.66 -4.54
CA VAL A 85 -2.13 -18.54 -5.21
C VAL A 85 -2.15 -19.87 -4.49
N THR A 86 -3.33 -20.29 -4.09
CA THR A 86 -3.55 -21.58 -3.44
C THR A 86 -3.40 -22.74 -4.43
N PRO A 87 -3.18 -24.00 -3.98
CA PRO A 87 -3.05 -25.15 -4.88
C PRO A 87 -4.27 -25.39 -5.79
N ASP A 88 -5.46 -24.94 -5.38
CA ASP A 88 -6.71 -25.02 -6.14
C ASP A 88 -6.95 -23.79 -7.06
N GLY A 89 -5.95 -22.90 -7.17
CA GLY A 89 -5.97 -21.82 -8.14
C GLY A 89 -6.67 -20.53 -7.69
N ILE A 90 -6.92 -20.34 -6.40
CA ILE A 90 -7.46 -19.08 -5.87
C ILE A 90 -6.31 -18.11 -5.58
N ALA A 91 -6.33 -16.94 -6.19
CA ALA A 91 -5.34 -15.89 -5.97
C ALA A 91 -5.79 -14.94 -4.85
N TYR A 92 -5.08 -14.92 -3.72
CA TYR A 92 -5.23 -13.90 -2.70
C TYR A 92 -4.38 -12.68 -3.05
N LEU A 93 -5.02 -11.54 -3.29
CA LEU A 93 -4.39 -10.33 -3.82
C LEU A 93 -4.02 -9.31 -2.73
N ALA A 94 -4.24 -9.65 -1.48
CA ALA A 94 -4.02 -8.73 -0.36
C ALA A 94 -4.67 -7.35 -0.64
N ASP A 95 -3.93 -6.25 -0.48
CA ASP A 95 -4.42 -4.87 -0.65
C ASP A 95 -4.18 -4.32 -2.08
N LEU A 96 -3.94 -5.17 -3.07
CA LEU A 96 -3.73 -4.73 -4.46
C LEU A 96 -4.97 -4.01 -5.02
N LEU A 97 -6.16 -4.55 -4.75
CA LEU A 97 -7.42 -4.04 -5.27
C LEU A 97 -8.43 -3.79 -4.15
N LEU A 98 -9.20 -2.73 -4.32
CA LEU A 98 -10.43 -2.49 -3.55
C LEU A 98 -11.61 -3.19 -4.22
N SER A 99 -12.53 -3.74 -3.44
CA SER A 99 -13.83 -4.17 -3.96
C SER A 99 -14.69 -2.97 -4.35
N ARG A 100 -15.66 -3.17 -5.24
CA ARG A 100 -16.54 -2.07 -5.68
C ARG A 100 -17.29 -1.40 -4.54
N ASP A 101 -17.66 -2.14 -3.51
CA ASP A 101 -18.35 -1.60 -2.32
C ASP A 101 -17.48 -0.60 -1.52
N GLN A 102 -16.17 -0.68 -1.68
CA GLN A 102 -15.22 0.19 -0.98
C GLN A 102 -14.96 1.52 -1.71
N PHE A 103 -15.27 1.64 -3.00
CA PHE A 103 -14.94 2.83 -3.78
C PHE A 103 -15.54 4.11 -3.22
N SER A 104 -16.77 4.06 -2.69
CA SER A 104 -17.45 5.21 -2.08
C SER A 104 -16.84 5.62 -0.73
N THR A 105 -16.23 4.68 -0.01
CA THR A 105 -15.67 4.90 1.33
C THR A 105 -14.16 5.13 1.31
N ALA A 106 -13.44 4.57 0.34
CA ALA A 106 -12.00 4.71 0.16
C ALA A 106 -11.65 6.05 -0.49
N LYS A 107 -11.83 7.14 0.26
CA LYS A 107 -11.61 8.51 -0.23
C LYS A 107 -10.21 8.74 -0.76
N LEU A 108 -9.18 8.20 -0.09
CA LEU A 108 -7.80 8.14 -0.54
C LEU A 108 -7.20 6.83 -0.04
N PRO A 109 -7.11 5.79 -0.86
CA PRO A 109 -6.47 4.53 -0.48
C PRO A 109 -4.98 4.73 -0.20
N TYR A 110 -4.41 3.85 0.64
CA TYR A 110 -2.99 3.88 0.95
C TYR A 110 -2.15 3.37 -0.23
N ILE A 111 -1.05 4.07 -0.51
CA ILE A 111 -0.10 3.70 -1.56
C ILE A 111 1.28 4.27 -1.22
N THR A 112 2.34 3.53 -1.54
CA THR A 112 3.73 3.98 -1.34
C THR A 112 4.46 4.29 -2.64
N CYS A 113 4.05 3.66 -3.75
CA CYS A 113 4.63 3.88 -5.07
C CYS A 113 3.58 3.63 -6.16
N CYS A 114 3.10 4.69 -6.79
CA CYS A 114 2.05 4.61 -7.83
C CYS A 114 2.51 3.83 -9.06
N GLU A 115 3.76 4.03 -9.52
CA GLU A 115 4.28 3.34 -10.71
C GLU A 115 4.23 1.81 -10.54
N LEU A 116 4.73 1.32 -9.39
CA LEU A 116 4.75 -0.11 -9.09
C LEU A 116 3.35 -0.68 -8.85
N ASP A 117 2.50 0.07 -8.14
CA ASP A 117 1.13 -0.35 -7.85
C ASP A 117 0.30 -0.48 -9.13
N PHE A 118 0.38 0.51 -10.02
CA PHE A 118 -0.35 0.47 -11.29
C PHE A 118 0.19 -0.60 -12.23
N ALA A 119 1.51 -0.84 -12.22
CA ALA A 119 2.10 -1.96 -12.95
C ALA A 119 1.61 -3.32 -12.41
N SER A 120 1.54 -3.47 -11.08
CA SER A 120 1.02 -4.68 -10.42
C SER A 120 -0.46 -4.91 -10.77
N LYS A 121 -1.29 -3.85 -10.75
CA LYS A 121 -2.70 -3.93 -11.14
C LYS A 121 -2.87 -4.35 -12.61
N ARG A 122 -2.13 -3.71 -13.54
CA ARG A 122 -2.20 -4.06 -14.98
C ARG A 122 -1.75 -5.50 -15.23
N ARG A 123 -0.72 -5.96 -14.51
CA ARG A 123 -0.27 -7.36 -14.58
C ARG A 123 -1.36 -8.30 -14.07
N ALA A 124 -2.04 -7.96 -12.97
CA ALA A 124 -3.12 -8.77 -12.43
C ALA A 124 -4.30 -8.94 -13.42
N ALA A 125 -4.59 -7.94 -14.25
CA ALA A 125 -5.63 -8.03 -15.29
C ALA A 125 -5.35 -9.12 -16.35
N THR A 126 -4.11 -9.60 -16.47
CA THR A 126 -3.72 -10.64 -17.43
C THR A 126 -3.75 -12.06 -16.84
N TRP A 127 -4.08 -12.21 -15.56
CA TRP A 127 -4.10 -13.50 -14.90
C TRP A 127 -5.41 -14.25 -15.17
N ASP A 128 -5.29 -15.57 -15.23
CA ASP A 128 -6.40 -16.50 -15.46
C ASP A 128 -6.42 -17.55 -14.33
N TYR A 129 -6.69 -17.06 -13.11
CA TYR A 129 -6.88 -17.93 -11.94
C TYR A 129 -8.35 -18.26 -11.76
N THR A 130 -8.64 -19.36 -11.05
CA THR A 130 -10.01 -19.82 -10.78
C THR A 130 -10.85 -18.77 -10.04
N GLY A 131 -10.22 -17.95 -9.22
CA GLY A 131 -10.86 -16.85 -8.50
C GLY A 131 -9.87 -15.97 -7.78
N TYR A 132 -10.35 -14.83 -7.31
CA TYR A 132 -9.54 -13.78 -6.71
C TYR A 132 -10.16 -13.33 -5.39
N LEU A 133 -9.38 -13.41 -4.32
CA LEU A 133 -9.77 -13.00 -2.98
C LEU A 133 -9.06 -11.70 -2.60
N LEU A 134 -9.81 -10.73 -2.10
CA LEU A 134 -9.33 -9.41 -1.70
C LEU A 134 -9.27 -9.30 -0.17
N ALA A 135 -8.30 -8.56 0.38
CA ALA A 135 -8.12 -8.42 1.82
C ALA A 135 -9.31 -7.80 2.54
N HIS A 136 -9.92 -6.78 1.96
CA HIS A 136 -10.98 -5.99 2.58
C HIS A 136 -12.38 -6.31 2.04
N LYS A 137 -12.77 -7.57 2.05
CA LYS A 137 -14.04 -8.10 1.54
C LYS A 137 -14.09 -8.19 0.02
N GLY A 138 -14.13 -9.34 -0.45
CA GLY A 138 -14.51 -9.60 -1.83
C GLY A 138 -13.88 -10.85 -2.37
N TYR A 139 -14.68 -11.53 -3.15
CA TYR A 139 -14.29 -12.59 -4.04
C TYR A 139 -14.85 -12.24 -5.41
N THR A 140 -14.10 -12.50 -6.46
CA THR A 140 -14.54 -12.36 -7.84
C THR A 140 -13.88 -13.43 -8.71
N GLU A 141 -14.58 -13.88 -9.73
CA GLU A 141 -14.03 -14.71 -10.79
C GLU A 141 -13.59 -13.83 -11.98
N GLN A 142 -14.03 -12.58 -12.02
CA GLN A 142 -13.76 -11.62 -13.09
C GLN A 142 -12.91 -10.46 -12.55
N ILE A 143 -11.61 -10.52 -12.83
CA ILE A 143 -10.67 -9.53 -12.28
C ILE A 143 -10.48 -8.30 -13.19
N THR A 144 -10.56 -8.45 -14.51
CA THR A 144 -10.17 -7.39 -15.47
C THR A 144 -10.97 -6.10 -15.25
N GLU A 145 -12.30 -6.20 -15.20
CA GLU A 145 -13.16 -5.02 -14.93
C GLU A 145 -12.90 -4.39 -13.57
N LEU A 146 -12.57 -5.20 -12.56
CA LEU A 146 -12.25 -4.69 -11.22
C LEU A 146 -10.93 -3.94 -11.23
N VAL A 147 -9.93 -4.41 -11.97
CA VAL A 147 -8.64 -3.70 -12.16
C VAL A 147 -8.88 -2.36 -12.87
N GLU A 148 -9.64 -2.34 -13.95
CA GLU A 148 -9.95 -1.10 -14.68
C GLU A 148 -10.65 -0.08 -13.78
N ALA A 149 -11.64 -0.52 -13.00
CA ALA A 149 -12.33 0.34 -12.04
C ALA A 149 -11.39 0.87 -10.93
N ASN A 150 -10.46 0.05 -10.44
CA ASN A 150 -9.45 0.50 -9.49
C ASN A 150 -8.49 1.52 -10.11
N LEU A 151 -8.02 1.31 -11.32
CA LEU A 151 -7.15 2.26 -12.02
C LEU A 151 -7.88 3.60 -12.27
N ALA A 152 -9.14 3.57 -12.67
CA ALA A 152 -9.97 4.77 -12.84
C ALA A 152 -10.15 5.54 -11.51
N LEU A 153 -10.34 4.83 -10.39
CA LEU A 153 -10.39 5.46 -9.06
C LEU A 153 -9.08 6.20 -8.73
N TRP A 154 -7.94 5.59 -9.03
CA TRP A 154 -6.63 6.23 -8.80
C TRP A 154 -6.42 7.44 -9.71
N GLU A 155 -6.83 7.38 -10.96
CA GLU A 155 -6.78 8.52 -11.89
C GLU A 155 -7.63 9.69 -11.39
N GLU A 156 -8.82 9.42 -10.84
CA GLU A 156 -9.64 10.44 -10.18
C GLU A 156 -8.88 11.11 -9.04
N LYS A 157 -8.19 10.33 -8.17
CA LYS A 157 -7.42 10.91 -7.05
C LYS A 157 -6.21 11.70 -7.52
N LEU A 158 -5.51 11.27 -8.56
CA LEU A 158 -4.43 12.03 -9.19
C LEU A 158 -4.95 13.38 -9.73
N ASN A 159 -6.11 13.40 -10.37
CA ASN A 159 -6.73 14.63 -10.87
C ASN A 159 -7.15 15.57 -9.74
N VAL A 160 -7.64 15.06 -8.61
CA VAL A 160 -7.90 15.89 -7.43
C VAL A 160 -6.62 16.56 -6.94
N ILE A 161 -5.50 15.84 -6.86
CA ILE A 161 -4.20 16.40 -6.44
C ILE A 161 -3.70 17.45 -7.44
N LEU A 162 -3.78 17.18 -8.74
CA LEU A 162 -3.42 18.14 -9.79
C LEU A 162 -4.21 19.44 -9.65
N GLY A 163 -5.51 19.37 -9.36
CA GLY A 163 -6.34 20.56 -9.12
C GLY A 163 -5.93 21.36 -7.88
N GLN A 164 -5.26 20.74 -6.90
CA GLN A 164 -4.72 21.48 -5.75
C GLN A 164 -3.39 22.20 -6.06
N LEU A 165 -2.75 21.92 -7.18
CA LEU A 165 -1.43 22.44 -7.59
C LEU A 165 -1.49 23.52 -8.68
N GLU A 166 -2.62 24.20 -8.84
CA GLU A 166 -2.74 25.36 -9.74
C GLU A 166 -1.80 26.52 -9.36
N GLY A 167 -1.46 26.63 -8.06
CA GLY A 167 -0.42 27.50 -7.54
C GLY A 167 0.70 26.71 -6.90
N GLU A 168 1.82 27.37 -6.64
CA GLU A 168 2.99 26.76 -6.00
C GLU A 168 2.68 26.42 -4.53
N LYS A 169 2.99 25.18 -4.10
CA LYS A 169 2.76 24.67 -2.75
C LYS A 169 3.92 23.84 -2.26
N THR A 170 4.19 23.88 -0.97
CA THR A 170 5.01 22.88 -0.30
C THR A 170 4.27 21.53 -0.27
N MET A 171 4.98 20.46 0.06
CA MET A 171 4.37 19.14 0.18
C MET A 171 3.30 19.10 1.29
N GLU A 172 3.57 19.75 2.42
CA GLU A 172 2.65 19.86 3.54
C GLU A 172 1.36 20.60 3.18
N GLU A 173 1.48 21.70 2.45
CA GLU A 173 0.33 22.45 1.91
C GLU A 173 -0.48 21.62 0.89
N CYS A 174 0.21 20.84 0.04
CA CYS A 174 -0.43 19.93 -0.91
C CYS A 174 -1.21 18.82 -0.18
N VAL A 175 -0.62 18.21 0.85
CA VAL A 175 -1.30 17.22 1.70
C VAL A 175 -2.53 17.81 2.36
N ALA A 176 -2.41 18.99 2.96
CA ALA A 176 -3.53 19.67 3.63
C ALA A 176 -4.66 20.03 2.66
N ALA A 177 -4.32 20.57 1.48
CA ALA A 177 -5.28 20.92 0.45
C ALA A 177 -6.01 19.69 -0.10
N THR A 178 -5.28 18.60 -0.37
CA THR A 178 -5.85 17.32 -0.83
C THR A 178 -6.77 16.72 0.23
N ALA A 179 -6.34 16.71 1.49
CA ALA A 179 -7.17 16.20 2.60
C ALA A 179 -8.49 16.98 2.73
N LYS A 180 -8.44 18.30 2.56
CA LYS A 180 -9.64 19.16 2.55
C LYS A 180 -10.52 18.87 1.34
N ALA A 181 -9.97 18.78 0.14
CA ALA A 181 -10.72 18.51 -1.09
C ALA A 181 -11.44 17.16 -1.06
N LEU A 182 -10.82 16.14 -0.47
CA LEU A 182 -11.41 14.81 -0.30
C LEU A 182 -12.25 14.65 0.98
N CYS A 183 -12.44 15.72 1.76
CA CYS A 183 -13.16 15.70 3.05
C CYS A 183 -12.63 14.59 3.97
N LEU A 184 -11.30 14.46 4.11
CA LEU A 184 -10.67 13.45 4.96
C LEU A 184 -10.72 13.88 6.43
N GLY A 185 -11.08 12.95 7.31
CA GLY A 185 -10.99 13.17 8.75
C GLY A 185 -9.54 13.15 9.22
N GLY A 186 -9.12 14.15 10.00
CA GLY A 186 -7.73 14.30 10.45
C GLY A 186 -7.48 14.05 11.95
N LYS A 187 -8.41 13.39 12.66
CA LYS A 187 -8.31 13.22 14.13
C LYS A 187 -7.21 12.25 14.56
N SER A 188 -7.01 11.17 13.83
CA SER A 188 -5.98 10.18 14.13
C SER A 188 -4.65 10.56 13.48
N HIS A 189 -3.54 10.48 14.24
CA HIS A 189 -2.19 10.65 13.72
C HIS A 189 -1.90 9.64 12.59
N PHE A 190 -2.27 8.38 12.78
CA PHE A 190 -2.13 7.32 11.78
C PHE A 190 -2.81 7.69 10.44
N ILE A 191 -4.03 8.24 10.48
CA ILE A 191 -4.73 8.67 9.26
C ILE A 191 -3.96 9.82 8.57
N ARG A 192 -3.53 10.84 9.33
CA ARG A 192 -2.79 11.97 8.75
C ARG A 192 -1.52 11.52 8.06
N MET A 193 -0.78 10.63 8.70
CA MET A 193 0.45 10.08 8.17
C MET A 193 0.20 9.22 6.91
N SER A 194 -0.79 8.33 6.93
CA SER A 194 -1.15 7.50 5.77
C SER A 194 -1.55 8.37 4.58
N VAL A 195 -2.35 9.41 4.81
CA VAL A 195 -2.72 10.41 3.80
C VAL A 195 -1.48 11.14 3.28
N GLY A 196 -0.61 11.60 4.17
CA GLY A 196 0.65 12.28 3.80
C GLY A 196 1.52 11.43 2.89
N ARG A 197 1.67 10.14 3.20
CA ARG A 197 2.44 9.20 2.37
C ARG A 197 1.81 9.00 0.99
N SER A 198 0.52 8.74 0.94
CA SER A 198 -0.19 8.54 -0.32
C SER A 198 -0.11 9.79 -1.22
N VAL A 199 -0.32 10.97 -0.67
CA VAL A 199 -0.19 12.22 -1.42
C VAL A 199 1.24 12.42 -1.93
N ARG A 200 2.27 12.18 -1.10
CA ARG A 200 3.68 12.27 -1.53
C ARG A 200 3.98 11.32 -2.69
N ALA A 201 3.55 10.06 -2.60
CA ALA A 201 3.74 9.07 -3.66
C ALA A 201 3.05 9.50 -4.96
N MET A 202 1.85 10.07 -4.86
CA MET A 202 1.09 10.55 -6.03
C MET A 202 1.70 11.82 -6.64
N VAL A 203 2.17 12.76 -5.84
CA VAL A 203 2.88 13.96 -6.33
C VAL A 203 4.18 13.55 -7.03
N GLN A 204 4.97 12.63 -6.45
CA GLN A 204 6.18 12.11 -7.10
C GLN A 204 5.86 11.47 -8.46
N TYR A 205 4.82 10.64 -8.52
CA TYR A 205 4.37 10.05 -9.78
C TYR A 205 3.99 11.10 -10.82
N LEU A 206 3.31 12.18 -10.42
CA LEU A 206 2.95 13.29 -11.32
C LEU A 206 4.18 14.08 -11.79
N VAL A 207 5.20 14.23 -10.93
CA VAL A 207 6.50 14.83 -11.31
C VAL A 207 7.20 13.95 -12.34
N ASP A 208 7.29 12.65 -12.12
CA ASP A 208 7.92 11.70 -13.05
C ASP A 208 7.22 11.67 -14.43
N ARG A 209 5.94 12.01 -14.47
CA ARG A 209 5.14 12.15 -15.71
C ARG A 209 5.19 13.55 -16.34
N GLY A 210 5.92 14.49 -15.75
CA GLY A 210 6.01 15.86 -16.24
C GLY A 210 4.71 16.68 -16.09
N LEU A 211 3.76 16.22 -15.29
CA LEU A 211 2.48 16.90 -15.02
C LEU A 211 2.57 17.87 -13.85
N VAL A 212 3.63 17.76 -13.05
CA VAL A 212 3.95 18.63 -11.92
C VAL A 212 5.42 19.03 -12.01
N PHE A 213 5.71 20.33 -11.84
CA PHE A 213 7.05 20.82 -11.64
C PHE A 213 7.40 20.82 -10.15
N GLY A 214 8.58 20.29 -9.82
CA GLY A 214 9.18 20.38 -8.50
C GLY A 214 10.44 21.25 -8.53
N GLN A 215 10.61 22.15 -7.58
CA GLN A 215 11.83 22.90 -7.39
C GLN A 215 12.15 23.09 -5.91
N THR A 216 13.44 23.18 -5.58
CA THR A 216 13.88 23.43 -4.20
C THR A 216 14.44 24.85 -4.10
N ARG A 217 13.97 25.60 -3.09
CA ARG A 217 14.46 26.94 -2.72
C ARG A 217 14.60 26.97 -1.19
N ASP A 218 15.70 27.44 -0.69
CA ASP A 218 15.97 27.61 0.75
C ASP A 218 15.61 26.37 1.57
N TRP A 219 16.08 25.19 1.13
CA TRP A 219 15.83 23.87 1.74
C TRP A 219 14.36 23.42 1.71
N THR A 220 13.49 24.15 1.01
CA THR A 220 12.07 23.81 0.89
C THR A 220 11.74 23.41 -0.55
N ALA A 221 11.11 22.25 -0.72
CA ALA A 221 10.61 21.80 -2.00
C ALA A 221 9.20 22.36 -2.25
N TYR A 222 9.02 22.91 -3.44
CA TYR A 222 7.76 23.47 -3.92
C TYR A 222 7.30 22.73 -5.18
N TYR A 223 6.02 22.56 -5.30
CA TYR A 223 5.37 21.84 -6.39
C TYR A 223 4.27 22.70 -7.00
N ARG A 224 4.14 22.65 -8.33
CA ARG A 224 3.04 23.29 -9.06
C ARG A 224 2.70 22.48 -10.30
N ARG A 225 1.48 22.59 -10.77
CA ARG A 225 1.06 22.00 -12.04
C ARG A 225 1.93 22.53 -13.20
N ALA A 226 2.26 21.64 -14.15
CA ALA A 226 3.02 21.95 -15.35
C ALA A 226 2.24 22.81 -16.34
#